data_2885caccfa9d93dd6f2d3e7c00c7e4d5
#
_entry.id   2885caccfa9d93dd6f2d3e7c00c7e4d5
#
_cell.length_a   1.000
_cell.length_b   1.000
_cell.length_c   1.000
_cell.angle_alpha   90.00
_cell.angle_beta   90.00
_cell.angle_gamma   90.00
#
_symmetry.space_group_name_H-M   'P 1'
#
loop_
_entity.id
_entity.type
_entity.pdbx_description
1 polymer ?
#
loop_
_entity_poly.entity_id
_entity_poly.type
_entity_poly.pdbx_seq_one_letter_code
_entity_poly.pdbx_strand_id
1 'polypeptide(L)'
;MKKKIIPVLIVTGLIIIIIAITGISALIKKYTPSKEVLGLNEYYQVSTDNQVAIILNRELIDSQATVINGYIYLDYNFVHDTINPRFYWDSNENILFYATDSELISANADSNSYQITKSSVDFGHPVVKANSDSCYIDIDFIMQYSDFTYEYITEPNRIIINNLWGSVDTATVKKNTQIRQKGGIKSPILKEVSKGDSITVIAEDEKWTKVMTSDGIIGYIKSKLVSNKETVELKNDSYVPETFNHIVKDEEICMAWHQVTSTAANDSIANDLAETKGINVISPTWFYLNDNNGNIHDIASPSYVSYCHSQGVEVWALVSNLENSDVDSTYVLTHSSARQNLVNQIIASAIKYELDGINLDFEALNGPEVGDAYIQFVRELSIKCGNNGITLSVDNYVPTAYTEFYNRKEQANFADYVVVMGYDEHYAGSNSGSVASLNWVTQAVSDTLEQVPANQIILGMPFYTRVWELTPLSEDVEEVTDSEDELSQYEVTSTAYGMTSALNVVNTNGAVITWDETAGQNYAEWSSNGKLYKVWLEDTASLEKRLQLVDSSNLAGASFWKLGFENSETWDTVIKYIN
;
A
#
# COMPACT_ATOMS: atom_id res chain seq x y z
N MET A 1 75.54 -10.87 58.00
CA MET A 1 74.18 -10.81 57.43
C MET A 1 73.79 -9.45 56.77
N LYS A 2 74.24 -8.31 57.23
CA LYS A 2 73.92 -6.97 56.70
C LYS A 2 74.37 -6.72 55.24
N LYS A 3 75.45 -7.32 54.71
CA LYS A 3 75.98 -7.10 53.36
C LYS A 3 75.18 -7.78 52.23
N LYS A 4 74.30 -8.77 52.52
CA LYS A 4 73.42 -9.44 51.47
C LYS A 4 72.02 -8.86 51.40
N ILE A 5 71.60 -8.04 52.37
CA ILE A 5 70.21 -7.47 52.39
C ILE A 5 70.12 -6.20 51.51
N ILE A 6 71.19 -5.42 51.43
CA ILE A 6 71.24 -4.16 50.68
C ILE A 6 70.93 -4.38 49.15
N PRO A 7 71.56 -5.35 48.46
CA PRO A 7 71.25 -5.60 47.06
C PRO A 7 69.79 -6.06 46.81
N VAL A 8 69.25 -6.86 47.74
CA VAL A 8 67.83 -7.31 47.65
C VAL A 8 66.87 -6.14 47.79
N LEU A 9 67.12 -5.24 48.74
CA LEU A 9 66.34 -4.01 48.96
C LEU A 9 66.44 -3.07 47.75
N ILE A 10 67.56 -2.95 47.08
CA ILE A 10 67.76 -2.14 45.88
C ILE A 10 66.99 -2.76 44.71
N VAL A 11 67.10 -4.09 44.52
CA VAL A 11 66.33 -4.79 43.44
C VAL A 11 64.85 -4.70 43.68
N THR A 12 64.34 -4.90 44.90
CA THR A 12 62.93 -4.76 45.25
C THR A 12 62.47 -3.31 45.04
N GLY A 13 63.27 -2.32 45.43
CA GLY A 13 62.96 -0.91 45.14
C GLY A 13 62.86 -0.60 43.63
N LEU A 14 63.82 -1.13 42.85
CA LEU A 14 63.79 -0.99 41.40
C LEU A 14 62.54 -1.65 40.77
N ILE A 15 62.14 -2.84 41.23
CA ILE A 15 60.92 -3.51 40.78
C ILE A 15 59.65 -2.69 41.09
N ILE A 16 59.56 -2.14 42.31
CA ILE A 16 58.45 -1.27 42.71
C ILE A 16 58.42 -0.01 41.86
N ILE A 17 59.55 0.60 41.55
CA ILE A 17 59.64 1.78 40.68
C ILE A 17 59.20 1.42 39.24
N ILE A 18 59.59 0.27 38.69
CA ILE A 18 59.17 -0.20 37.34
C ILE A 18 57.65 -0.44 37.32
N ILE A 19 57.09 -1.11 38.33
CA ILE A 19 55.67 -1.31 38.48
C ILE A 19 54.94 0.03 38.61
N ALA A 20 55.43 0.97 39.36
CA ALA A 20 54.85 2.30 39.50
C ALA A 20 54.86 3.07 38.15
N ILE A 21 56.03 3.07 37.47
CA ILE A 21 56.18 3.74 36.16
C ILE A 21 55.23 3.09 35.10
N THR A 22 55.18 1.76 35.05
CA THR A 22 54.29 1.05 34.12
C THR A 22 52.81 1.29 34.46
N GLY A 23 52.46 1.28 35.75
CA GLY A 23 51.11 1.60 36.22
C GLY A 23 50.70 3.06 35.90
N ILE A 24 51.58 4.01 36.16
CA ILE A 24 51.35 5.43 35.82
C ILE A 24 51.28 5.60 34.31
N SER A 25 52.14 4.96 33.52
CA SER A 25 52.10 5.00 32.05
C SER A 25 50.80 4.43 31.53
N ALA A 26 50.34 3.31 32.09
CA ALA A 26 49.03 2.70 31.72
C ALA A 26 47.87 3.62 32.07
N LEU A 27 47.89 4.29 33.23
CA LEU A 27 46.86 5.27 33.61
C LEU A 27 46.89 6.50 32.71
N ILE A 28 48.06 7.06 32.42
CA ILE A 28 48.18 8.18 31.46
C ILE A 28 47.61 7.76 30.10
N LYS A 29 48.02 6.60 29.57
CA LYS A 29 47.50 6.08 28.31
C LYS A 29 45.99 5.90 28.35
N LYS A 30 45.42 5.43 29.47
CA LYS A 30 43.98 5.24 29.64
C LYS A 30 43.19 6.55 29.60
N TYR A 31 43.69 7.61 30.22
CA TYR A 31 42.97 8.87 30.40
C TYR A 31 43.40 10.00 29.44
N THR A 32 44.42 9.81 28.61
CA THR A 32 44.78 10.76 27.56
C THR A 32 43.83 10.62 26.37
N PRO A 33 43.11 11.69 25.93
CA PRO A 33 42.25 11.64 24.75
C PRO A 33 43.04 11.30 23.48
N SER A 34 42.39 10.57 22.56
CA SER A 34 42.94 10.37 21.21
C SER A 34 43.04 11.73 20.48
N LYS A 35 44.11 11.91 19.72
CA LYS A 35 44.31 13.02 18.78
C LYS A 35 44.11 12.58 17.33
N GLU A 36 43.75 11.33 17.13
CA GLU A 36 43.44 10.77 15.82
C GLU A 36 42.23 11.51 15.22
N VAL A 37 42.37 11.93 13.98
CA VAL A 37 41.31 12.58 13.20
C VAL A 37 40.88 11.59 12.12
N LEU A 38 39.59 11.28 12.09
CA LEU A 38 39.01 10.49 11.00
C LEU A 38 38.73 11.44 9.84
N GLY A 39 39.20 11.09 8.65
CA GLY A 39 38.92 11.86 7.44
C GLY A 39 37.40 11.85 7.10
N LEU A 40 36.87 12.99 6.74
CA LEU A 40 35.42 13.07 6.43
C LEU A 40 35.02 12.23 5.20
N ASN A 41 35.92 12.06 4.23
CA ASN A 41 35.68 11.15 3.10
C ASN A 41 35.49 9.70 3.55
N GLU A 42 36.30 9.26 4.52
CA GLU A 42 36.19 7.95 5.14
C GLU A 42 34.91 7.85 5.99
N TYR A 43 34.61 8.90 6.76
CA TYR A 43 33.43 8.96 7.62
C TYR A 43 32.12 8.87 6.80
N TYR A 44 32.03 9.60 5.69
CA TYR A 44 30.85 9.62 4.81
C TYR A 44 30.90 8.56 3.71
N GLN A 45 31.98 7.78 3.61
CA GLN A 45 32.20 6.76 2.57
C GLN A 45 32.14 7.34 1.13
N VAL A 46 32.57 8.58 0.96
CA VAL A 46 32.64 9.28 -0.33
C VAL A 46 34.04 9.12 -0.89
N SER A 47 34.18 8.37 -1.98
CA SER A 47 35.47 8.04 -2.60
C SER A 47 35.70 8.74 -3.94
N THR A 48 34.67 9.30 -4.54
CA THR A 48 34.71 10.01 -5.84
C THR A 48 33.96 11.33 -5.76
N ASP A 49 34.28 12.27 -6.65
CA ASP A 49 33.72 13.62 -6.65
C ASP A 49 32.23 13.66 -6.99
N ASN A 50 31.68 12.60 -7.59
CA ASN A 50 30.26 12.51 -7.92
C ASN A 50 29.41 11.77 -6.87
N GLN A 51 30.03 11.08 -5.91
CA GLN A 51 29.30 10.48 -4.80
C GLN A 51 28.89 11.55 -3.77
N VAL A 52 27.67 11.39 -3.22
CA VAL A 52 27.10 12.30 -2.22
C VAL A 52 26.52 11.47 -1.08
N ALA A 53 27.04 11.64 0.12
CA ALA A 53 26.48 10.99 1.31
C ALA A 53 25.12 11.61 1.67
N ILE A 54 24.17 10.79 2.12
CA ILE A 54 22.84 11.24 2.53
C ILE A 54 22.73 11.22 4.06
N ILE A 55 22.35 12.36 4.62
CA ILE A 55 21.96 12.50 6.02
C ILE A 55 20.46 12.74 6.02
N LEU A 56 19.70 11.71 6.37
CA LEU A 56 18.25 11.75 6.42
C LEU A 56 17.78 11.94 7.87
N ASN A 57 17.02 12.99 8.14
CA ASN A 57 16.44 13.25 9.46
C ASN A 57 17.43 13.11 10.63
N ARG A 58 18.65 13.64 10.46
CA ARG A 58 19.75 13.59 11.45
C ARG A 58 20.38 12.20 11.62
N GLU A 59 20.29 11.36 10.60
CA GLU A 59 20.96 10.07 10.55
C GLU A 59 21.74 9.91 9.24
N LEU A 60 22.99 9.47 9.33
CA LEU A 60 23.77 9.09 8.15
C LEU A 60 23.33 7.72 7.70
N ILE A 61 22.83 7.62 6.49
CA ILE A 61 22.33 6.38 5.89
C ILE A 61 23.32 5.82 4.86
N ASP A 62 23.16 4.55 4.53
CA ASP A 62 24.05 3.85 3.57
C ASP A 62 23.74 4.24 2.10
N SER A 63 22.50 4.64 1.80
CA SER A 63 22.14 5.14 0.47
C SER A 63 22.92 6.40 0.11
N GLN A 64 23.29 6.52 -1.14
CA GLN A 64 24.05 7.67 -1.65
C GLN A 64 23.32 8.33 -2.82
N ALA A 65 23.42 9.64 -2.87
CA ALA A 65 23.05 10.43 -4.05
C ALA A 65 24.24 10.56 -5.01
N THR A 66 23.99 11.07 -6.20
CA THR A 66 25.04 11.33 -7.19
C THR A 66 24.93 12.73 -7.76
N VAL A 67 26.08 13.34 -8.09
CA VAL A 67 26.15 14.58 -8.86
C VAL A 67 26.44 14.24 -10.32
N ILE A 68 25.59 14.67 -11.22
CA ILE A 68 25.76 14.52 -12.67
C ILE A 68 25.66 15.91 -13.31
N ASN A 69 26.74 16.35 -13.96
CA ASN A 69 26.82 17.68 -14.60
C ASN A 69 26.45 18.86 -13.67
N GLY A 70 26.71 18.73 -12.37
CA GLY A 70 26.44 19.77 -11.36
C GLY A 70 25.05 19.70 -10.72
N TYR A 71 24.19 18.78 -11.13
CA TYR A 71 22.85 18.52 -10.57
C TYR A 71 22.88 17.29 -9.67
N ILE A 72 22.04 17.28 -8.63
CA ILE A 72 21.98 16.21 -7.64
C ILE A 72 20.83 15.27 -8.01
N TYR A 73 21.13 13.99 -8.02
CA TYR A 73 20.16 12.94 -8.32
C TYR A 73 20.10 11.94 -7.17
N LEU A 74 18.88 11.51 -6.83
CA LEU A 74 18.59 10.47 -5.85
C LEU A 74 18.24 9.17 -6.57
N ASP A 75 18.66 8.04 -6.01
CA ASP A 75 18.26 6.71 -6.50
C ASP A 75 16.73 6.53 -6.41
N TYR A 76 16.12 5.94 -7.43
CA TYR A 76 14.68 5.73 -7.50
C TYR A 76 14.14 4.95 -6.30
N ASN A 77 14.79 3.85 -5.91
CA ASN A 77 14.30 3.04 -4.80
C ASN A 77 14.34 3.83 -3.48
N PHE A 78 15.38 4.65 -3.28
CA PHE A 78 15.42 5.54 -2.12
C PHE A 78 14.29 6.58 -2.16
N VAL A 79 14.00 7.16 -3.31
CA VAL A 79 12.90 8.13 -3.47
C VAL A 79 11.55 7.44 -3.20
N HIS A 80 11.29 6.32 -3.86
CA HIS A 80 10.04 5.57 -3.75
C HIS A 80 9.80 5.07 -2.31
N ASP A 81 10.79 4.42 -1.70
CA ASP A 81 10.60 3.77 -0.40
C ASP A 81 10.65 4.75 0.78
N THR A 82 11.28 5.93 0.62
CA THR A 82 11.59 6.81 1.75
C THR A 82 11.02 8.22 1.62
N ILE A 83 10.93 8.76 0.41
CA ILE A 83 10.50 10.14 0.18
C ILE A 83 9.05 10.19 -0.29
N ASN A 84 8.72 9.51 -1.40
CA ASN A 84 7.39 9.57 -1.98
C ASN A 84 7.11 8.36 -2.89
N PRO A 85 6.26 7.41 -2.46
CA PRO A 85 5.96 6.18 -3.20
C PRO A 85 5.07 6.40 -4.44
N ARG A 86 4.66 7.64 -4.75
CA ARG A 86 3.92 7.95 -5.98
C ARG A 86 4.80 8.06 -7.21
N PHE A 87 6.09 8.23 -7.06
CA PHE A 87 7.00 8.10 -8.19
C PHE A 87 7.02 6.65 -8.66
N TYR A 88 6.67 6.43 -9.93
CA TYR A 88 6.64 5.11 -10.55
C TYR A 88 7.62 5.07 -11.73
N TRP A 89 8.57 4.17 -11.69
CA TRP A 89 9.54 3.95 -12.76
C TRP A 89 9.16 2.74 -13.60
N ASP A 90 8.82 2.96 -14.87
CA ASP A 90 8.71 1.89 -15.85
C ASP A 90 10.10 1.59 -16.42
N SER A 91 10.72 0.52 -15.92
CA SER A 91 12.03 0.07 -16.37
C SER A 91 12.01 -0.57 -17.77
N ASN A 92 10.85 -1.01 -18.25
CA ASN A 92 10.70 -1.62 -19.58
C ASN A 92 10.75 -0.57 -20.69
N GLU A 93 10.17 0.61 -20.42
CA GLU A 93 10.10 1.70 -21.39
C GLU A 93 10.92 2.93 -21.01
N ASN A 94 11.61 2.88 -19.86
CA ASN A 94 12.47 3.96 -19.34
C ASN A 94 11.74 5.29 -19.16
N ILE A 95 10.57 5.24 -18.53
CA ILE A 95 9.74 6.42 -18.27
C ILE A 95 9.44 6.50 -16.76
N LEU A 96 9.67 7.66 -16.18
CA LEU A 96 9.22 8.00 -14.83
C LEU A 96 7.83 8.63 -14.90
N PHE A 97 6.94 8.18 -14.02
CA PHE A 97 5.61 8.75 -13.84
C PHE A 97 5.44 9.33 -12.45
N TYR A 98 4.61 10.35 -12.35
CA TYR A 98 4.02 10.87 -11.13
C TYR A 98 2.57 11.28 -11.41
N ALA A 99 1.65 10.93 -10.54
CA ALA A 99 0.24 11.26 -10.67
C ALA A 99 -0.19 12.25 -9.59
N THR A 100 -0.80 13.34 -9.98
CA THR A 100 -1.58 14.23 -9.10
C THR A 100 -3.06 13.87 -9.18
N ASP A 101 -3.89 14.54 -8.42
CA ASP A 101 -5.36 14.42 -8.48
C ASP A 101 -5.92 14.48 -9.92
N SER A 102 -5.37 15.33 -10.77
CA SER A 102 -5.95 15.63 -12.09
C SER A 102 -4.97 15.54 -13.27
N GLU A 103 -3.68 15.36 -13.02
CA GLU A 103 -2.64 15.41 -14.06
C GLU A 103 -1.68 14.23 -13.94
N LEU A 104 -1.34 13.65 -15.09
CA LEU A 104 -0.25 12.67 -15.21
C LEU A 104 1.01 13.37 -15.69
N ILE A 105 2.05 13.29 -14.87
CA ILE A 105 3.40 13.75 -15.18
C ILE A 105 4.21 12.56 -15.70
N SER A 106 4.94 12.72 -16.81
CA SER A 106 5.84 11.70 -17.33
C SER A 106 7.15 12.29 -17.84
N ALA A 107 8.25 11.63 -17.51
CA ALA A 107 9.59 12.04 -17.92
C ALA A 107 10.34 10.84 -18.53
N ASN A 108 10.69 10.96 -19.82
CA ASN A 108 11.57 9.97 -20.46
C ASN A 108 13.00 10.10 -19.91
N ALA A 109 13.68 9.00 -19.75
CA ALA A 109 15.07 9.00 -19.37
C ALA A 109 15.92 9.86 -20.33
N ASP A 110 16.88 10.57 -19.77
CA ASP A 110 17.81 11.44 -20.47
C ASP A 110 17.18 12.62 -21.24
N SER A 111 15.89 12.89 -21.07
CA SER A 111 15.21 14.04 -21.64
C SER A 111 15.32 15.26 -20.72
N ASN A 112 15.62 16.43 -21.30
CA ASN A 112 15.61 17.72 -20.59
C ASN A 112 14.20 18.26 -20.35
N SER A 113 13.18 17.61 -20.88
CA SER A 113 11.79 17.99 -20.72
C SER A 113 10.95 16.84 -20.20
N TYR A 114 9.88 17.17 -19.49
CA TYR A 114 8.85 16.23 -19.06
C TYR A 114 7.49 16.69 -19.55
N GLN A 115 6.50 15.79 -19.51
CA GLN A 115 5.12 16.07 -19.90
C GLN A 115 4.26 16.25 -18.65
N ILE A 116 3.34 17.19 -18.69
CA ILE A 116 2.21 17.30 -17.78
C ILE A 116 0.96 17.09 -18.63
N THR A 117 0.35 15.92 -18.55
CA THR A 117 -0.77 15.49 -19.41
C THR A 117 -0.43 15.65 -20.90
N LYS A 118 -0.71 16.80 -21.53
CA LYS A 118 -0.44 17.08 -22.94
C LYS A 118 0.55 18.24 -23.16
N SER A 119 1.03 18.84 -22.08
CA SER A 119 1.91 20.01 -22.14
C SER A 119 3.35 19.59 -21.85
N SER A 120 4.30 20.05 -22.68
CA SER A 120 5.72 19.81 -22.44
C SER A 120 6.33 20.95 -21.63
N VAL A 121 7.11 20.63 -20.62
CA VAL A 121 7.85 21.56 -19.77
C VAL A 121 9.34 21.31 -19.95
N ASP A 122 10.09 22.34 -20.34
CA ASP A 122 11.55 22.27 -20.40
C ASP A 122 12.12 22.46 -18.98
N PHE A 123 12.83 21.45 -18.47
CA PHE A 123 13.49 21.49 -17.17
C PHE A 123 14.92 22.00 -17.25
N GLY A 124 15.46 22.10 -18.47
CA GLY A 124 16.81 22.59 -18.74
C GLY A 124 17.92 21.55 -18.59
N HIS A 125 17.65 20.42 -17.97
CA HIS A 125 18.53 19.25 -17.84
C HIS A 125 17.68 17.99 -17.64
N PRO A 126 18.25 16.79 -17.79
CA PRO A 126 17.47 15.57 -17.62
C PRO A 126 16.87 15.43 -16.23
N VAL A 127 15.54 15.25 -16.16
CA VAL A 127 14.81 14.95 -14.93
C VAL A 127 15.19 13.57 -14.39
N VAL A 128 15.39 12.61 -15.30
CA VAL A 128 15.69 11.21 -14.99
C VAL A 128 16.92 10.75 -15.75
N LYS A 129 17.80 10.06 -15.06
CA LYS A 129 18.95 9.35 -15.62
C LYS A 129 18.77 7.86 -15.44
N ALA A 130 18.60 7.11 -16.54
CA ALA A 130 18.53 5.66 -16.48
C ALA A 130 19.89 5.06 -16.11
N ASN A 131 19.86 4.00 -15.34
CA ASN A 131 20.96 3.09 -15.04
C ASN A 131 20.53 1.67 -15.41
N SER A 132 21.43 0.70 -15.55
CA SER A 132 21.12 -0.67 -16.02
C SER A 132 19.95 -1.34 -15.31
N ASP A 133 19.77 -1.08 -14.01
CA ASP A 133 18.80 -1.79 -13.17
C ASP A 133 17.85 -0.84 -12.41
N SER A 134 18.01 0.49 -12.55
CA SER A 134 17.25 1.50 -11.84
C SER A 134 17.32 2.84 -12.57
N CYS A 135 16.86 3.90 -11.95
CA CYS A 135 17.10 5.25 -12.43
C CYS A 135 17.48 6.18 -11.28
N TYR A 136 18.00 7.33 -11.65
CA TYR A 136 18.27 8.44 -10.75
C TYR A 136 17.35 9.61 -11.10
N ILE A 137 16.70 10.22 -10.11
CA ILE A 137 15.76 11.32 -10.29
C ILE A 137 16.36 12.59 -9.72
N ASP A 138 16.25 13.68 -10.46
CA ASP A 138 16.72 15.00 -10.03
C ASP A 138 16.00 15.44 -8.74
N ILE A 139 16.75 15.94 -7.77
CA ILE A 139 16.22 16.25 -6.43
C ILE A 139 15.25 17.44 -6.46
N ASP A 140 15.48 18.43 -7.31
CA ASP A 140 14.61 19.59 -7.42
C ASP A 140 13.28 19.22 -8.10
N PHE A 141 13.30 18.20 -8.98
CA PHE A 141 12.07 17.64 -9.52
C PHE A 141 11.28 16.87 -8.46
N ILE A 142 11.94 16.05 -7.64
CA ILE A 142 11.28 15.35 -6.54
C ILE A 142 10.64 16.33 -5.56
N MET A 143 11.34 17.43 -5.26
CA MET A 143 10.89 18.44 -4.30
C MET A 143 9.62 19.19 -4.76
N GLN A 144 9.31 19.22 -6.08
CA GLN A 144 8.06 19.81 -6.58
C GLN A 144 6.82 19.04 -6.10
N TYR A 145 6.96 17.74 -5.82
CA TYR A 145 5.85 16.83 -5.52
C TYR A 145 5.97 16.16 -4.14
N SER A 146 6.95 16.55 -3.32
CA SER A 146 7.24 15.85 -2.07
C SER A 146 7.54 16.81 -0.93
N ASP A 147 7.05 16.46 0.27
CA ASP A 147 7.27 17.26 1.48
C ASP A 147 8.63 16.97 2.11
N PHE A 148 9.67 17.59 1.59
CA PHE A 148 11.00 17.57 2.20
C PHE A 148 11.77 18.85 1.90
N THR A 149 12.83 19.08 2.66
CA THR A 149 13.84 20.11 2.40
C THR A 149 15.21 19.48 2.31
N TYR A 150 16.13 20.10 1.58
CA TYR A 150 17.50 19.64 1.55
C TYR A 150 18.52 20.78 1.60
N GLU A 151 19.73 20.45 2.04
CA GLU A 151 20.90 21.30 2.00
C GLU A 151 22.09 20.50 1.45
N TYR A 152 22.73 21.00 0.40
CA TYR A 152 23.91 20.38 -0.21
C TYR A 152 25.20 21.04 0.26
N ILE A 153 26.16 20.23 0.68
CA ILE A 153 27.44 20.66 1.24
C ILE A 153 28.56 19.92 0.52
N THR A 154 29.57 20.66 0.11
CA THR A 154 30.77 20.13 -0.54
C THR A 154 31.91 19.85 0.45
N GLU A 155 32.92 19.11 0.01
CA GLU A 155 34.18 18.85 0.76
C GLU A 155 34.01 18.10 2.10
N PRO A 156 33.58 16.81 2.09
CA PRO A 156 33.12 15.99 0.98
C PRO A 156 31.64 16.23 0.68
N ASN A 157 31.23 15.84 -0.52
CA ASN A 157 29.85 15.98 -0.96
C ASN A 157 28.91 15.21 -0.04
N ARG A 158 27.94 15.92 0.53
CA ARG A 158 26.85 15.37 1.33
C ARG A 158 25.60 16.22 1.23
N ILE A 159 24.49 15.59 1.46
CA ILE A 159 23.17 16.23 1.46
C ILE A 159 22.46 15.95 2.77
N ILE A 160 21.89 16.98 3.37
CA ILE A 160 21.04 16.88 4.55
C ILE A 160 19.61 16.95 4.06
N ILE A 161 18.84 15.87 4.23
CA ILE A 161 17.42 15.78 3.85
C ILE A 161 16.58 15.72 5.14
N ASN A 162 15.55 16.55 5.21
CA ASN A 162 14.53 16.48 6.25
C ASN A 162 13.16 16.29 5.61
N ASN A 163 12.49 15.18 5.94
CA ASN A 163 11.11 14.85 5.58
C ASN A 163 10.27 14.44 6.81
N LEU A 164 10.82 14.64 8.02
CA LEU A 164 10.10 14.49 9.28
C LEU A 164 10.04 15.85 10.00
N TRP A 165 8.83 16.29 10.24
CA TRP A 165 8.52 17.57 10.86
C TRP A 165 8.20 17.39 12.35
N GLY A 166 8.28 18.49 13.10
CA GLY A 166 8.02 18.53 14.54
C GLY A 166 9.21 19.06 15.33
N SER A 167 9.17 18.90 16.64
CA SER A 167 10.11 19.51 17.56
C SER A 167 11.49 18.83 17.56
N VAL A 168 12.55 19.63 17.50
CA VAL A 168 13.94 19.18 17.67
C VAL A 168 14.65 20.02 18.72
N ASP A 169 15.52 19.41 19.49
CA ASP A 169 16.34 20.11 20.47
C ASP A 169 17.62 20.63 19.82
N THR A 170 17.87 21.90 19.99
CA THR A 170 19.12 22.58 19.63
C THR A 170 19.89 23.00 20.87
N ALA A 171 21.16 23.22 20.73
CA ALA A 171 22.00 23.68 21.83
C ALA A 171 23.25 24.43 21.32
N THR A 172 24.01 25.04 22.22
CA THR A 172 25.29 25.67 21.89
C THR A 172 26.45 25.01 22.60
N VAL A 173 27.62 25.07 22.00
CA VAL A 173 28.88 24.57 22.55
C VAL A 173 29.40 25.54 23.60
N LYS A 174 29.67 25.10 24.86
CA LYS A 174 30.10 25.95 25.97
C LYS A 174 31.54 26.50 25.83
N LYS A 175 32.42 25.71 25.19
CA LYS A 175 33.84 26.06 24.97
C LYS A 175 34.40 25.22 23.84
N ASN A 176 35.47 25.68 23.21
CA ASN A 176 36.17 24.95 22.15
C ASN A 176 36.45 23.50 22.57
N THR A 177 36.06 22.57 21.70
CA THR A 177 36.16 21.13 21.93
C THR A 177 36.08 20.37 20.61
N GLN A 178 35.89 19.04 20.69
CA GLN A 178 35.81 18.16 19.53
C GLN A 178 34.51 17.35 19.53
N ILE A 179 33.98 17.16 18.37
CA ILE A 179 32.98 16.12 18.07
C ILE A 179 33.75 14.87 17.69
N ARG A 180 33.41 13.74 18.31
CA ARG A 180 34.05 12.44 18.12
C ARG A 180 33.08 11.44 17.50
N GLN A 181 33.60 10.47 16.75
CA GLN A 181 32.81 9.43 16.08
C GLN A 181 31.96 8.61 17.08
N LYS A 182 32.47 8.31 18.25
CA LYS A 182 31.75 7.58 19.30
C LYS A 182 31.88 8.29 20.64
N GLY A 183 30.96 7.99 21.58
CA GLY A 183 30.97 8.53 22.94
C GLY A 183 32.15 8.04 23.76
N GLY A 184 33.37 8.58 23.55
CA GLY A 184 34.55 8.19 24.25
C GLY A 184 35.78 9.04 23.92
N ILE A 185 36.65 9.29 24.94
CA ILE A 185 37.87 10.08 24.74
C ILE A 185 38.92 9.40 23.84
N LYS A 186 38.76 8.11 23.56
CA LYS A 186 39.62 7.33 22.65
C LYS A 186 39.11 7.27 21.22
N SER A 187 37.87 7.66 21.01
CA SER A 187 37.27 7.70 19.67
C SER A 187 37.95 8.77 18.80
N PRO A 188 38.11 8.54 17.51
CA PRO A 188 38.62 9.54 16.58
C PRO A 188 37.80 10.83 16.60
N ILE A 189 38.47 11.94 16.27
CA ILE A 189 37.86 13.26 16.12
C ILE A 189 37.29 13.37 14.72
N LEU A 190 36.03 13.83 14.61
CA LEU A 190 35.39 14.17 13.34
C LEU A 190 35.56 15.66 13.03
N LYS A 191 35.34 16.52 14.03
CA LYS A 191 35.39 17.97 13.86
C LYS A 191 35.81 18.70 15.14
N GLU A 192 36.58 19.76 14.99
CA GLU A 192 36.78 20.78 16.01
C GLU A 192 35.59 21.75 15.99
N VAL A 193 35.06 22.08 17.17
CA VAL A 193 33.94 23.02 17.32
C VAL A 193 34.30 24.10 18.33
N SER A 194 33.80 25.28 18.07
CA SER A 194 34.10 26.49 18.85
C SER A 194 33.02 26.79 19.88
N LYS A 195 33.36 27.59 20.89
CA LYS A 195 32.37 28.14 21.81
C LYS A 195 31.32 28.94 21.03
N GLY A 196 30.03 28.62 21.25
CA GLY A 196 28.90 29.30 20.64
C GLY A 196 28.39 28.63 19.37
N ASP A 197 29.11 27.63 18.82
CA ASP A 197 28.60 26.87 17.66
C ASP A 197 27.26 26.22 18.01
N SER A 198 26.31 26.33 17.10
CA SER A 198 25.01 25.67 17.22
C SER A 198 25.13 24.19 16.84
N ILE A 199 24.42 23.35 17.58
CA ILE A 199 24.34 21.91 17.36
C ILE A 199 22.91 21.43 17.58
N THR A 200 22.47 20.46 16.79
CA THR A 200 21.22 19.75 17.02
C THR A 200 21.49 18.56 17.94
N VAL A 201 20.70 18.40 18.99
CA VAL A 201 20.81 17.30 19.95
C VAL A 201 19.99 16.13 19.41
N ILE A 202 20.64 14.96 19.25
CA ILE A 202 19.98 13.74 18.76
C ILE A 202 19.63 12.81 19.92
N ALA A 203 20.59 12.59 20.83
CA ALA A 203 20.40 11.74 22.00
C ALA A 203 21.34 12.16 23.13
N GLU A 204 20.90 12.02 24.36
CA GLU A 204 21.66 12.39 25.56
C GLU A 204 21.96 11.19 26.44
N ASP A 205 23.19 11.18 26.95
CA ASP A 205 23.65 10.31 28.03
C ASP A 205 24.38 11.18 29.06
N GLU A 206 24.59 10.67 30.25
CA GLU A 206 25.27 11.38 31.35
C GLU A 206 26.63 11.96 30.96
N LYS A 207 27.39 11.28 30.11
CA LYS A 207 28.78 11.63 29.76
C LYS A 207 28.94 12.20 28.37
N TRP A 208 28.14 11.74 27.42
CA TRP A 208 28.24 12.08 26.01
C TRP A 208 26.86 12.34 25.40
N THR A 209 26.75 13.42 24.65
CA THR A 209 25.55 13.77 23.87
C THR A 209 25.83 13.51 22.39
N LYS A 210 24.96 12.75 21.71
CA LYS A 210 24.99 12.60 20.25
C LYS A 210 24.41 13.86 19.63
N VAL A 211 25.14 14.48 18.73
CA VAL A 211 24.75 15.74 18.12
C VAL A 211 25.02 15.74 16.62
N MET A 212 24.34 16.63 15.90
CA MET A 212 24.64 16.99 14.52
C MET A 212 25.04 18.46 14.47
N THR A 213 26.10 18.77 13.72
CA THR A 213 26.49 20.15 13.40
C THR A 213 25.67 20.69 12.24
N SER A 214 25.66 22.00 12.03
CA SER A 214 24.98 22.64 10.90
C SER A 214 25.43 22.15 9.53
N ASP A 215 26.65 21.65 9.42
CA ASP A 215 27.19 21.06 8.20
C ASP A 215 27.05 19.52 8.13
N GLY A 216 26.16 18.93 8.96
CA GLY A 216 25.75 17.54 8.88
C GLY A 216 26.70 16.52 9.54
N ILE A 217 27.72 16.94 10.30
CA ILE A 217 28.58 15.98 11.01
C ILE A 217 27.88 15.46 12.25
N ILE A 218 27.61 14.16 12.28
CA ILE A 218 26.95 13.47 13.38
C ILE A 218 28.00 12.76 14.24
N GLY A 219 28.04 13.10 15.53
CA GLY A 219 28.99 12.50 16.46
C GLY A 219 28.68 12.83 17.91
N TYR A 220 29.67 12.71 18.77
CA TYR A 220 29.49 12.81 20.21
C TYR A 220 30.34 13.94 20.80
N ILE A 221 29.70 14.77 21.63
CA ILE A 221 30.32 15.80 22.44
C ILE A 221 30.13 15.44 23.91
N LYS A 222 31.06 15.89 24.82
CA LYS A 222 30.85 15.70 26.27
C LYS A 222 29.63 16.47 26.72
N SER A 223 28.65 15.83 27.38
CA SER A 223 27.37 16.42 27.80
C SER A 223 27.55 17.70 28.63
N LYS A 224 28.56 17.78 29.49
CA LYS A 224 28.89 18.99 30.25
C LYS A 224 29.31 20.20 29.42
N LEU A 225 29.58 20.02 28.12
CA LEU A 225 29.97 21.08 27.18
C LEU A 225 28.79 21.55 26.29
N VAL A 226 27.61 21.00 26.49
CA VAL A 226 26.37 21.42 25.85
C VAL A 226 25.66 22.42 26.76
N SER A 227 25.12 23.51 26.20
CA SER A 227 24.42 24.57 26.95
C SER A 227 23.33 25.23 26.11
N ASN A 228 22.50 26.05 26.74
CA ASN A 228 21.43 26.81 26.08
C ASN A 228 20.61 25.91 25.18
N LYS A 229 20.00 24.87 25.75
CA LYS A 229 19.10 23.99 25.03
C LYS A 229 17.79 24.71 24.77
N GLU A 230 17.33 24.63 23.54
CA GLU A 230 16.08 25.18 23.07
C GLU A 230 15.41 24.17 22.17
N THR A 231 14.11 24.03 22.29
CA THR A 231 13.30 23.22 21.36
C THR A 231 12.83 24.10 20.22
N VAL A 232 13.14 23.70 19.00
CA VAL A 232 12.77 24.40 17.77
C VAL A 232 11.82 23.51 16.97
N GLU A 233 10.77 24.10 16.41
CA GLU A 233 9.84 23.42 15.53
C GLU A 233 10.39 23.41 14.09
N LEU A 234 10.59 22.20 13.54
CA LEU A 234 10.92 22.02 12.12
C LEU A 234 9.62 21.89 11.34
N LYS A 235 9.50 22.62 10.24
CA LYS A 235 8.37 22.58 9.33
C LYS A 235 8.80 22.98 7.92
N ASN A 236 8.01 22.57 6.95
CA ASN A 236 8.15 23.02 5.57
C ASN A 236 6.97 23.92 5.18
N ASP A 237 7.13 25.22 5.36
CA ASP A 237 6.08 26.20 5.02
C ASP A 237 5.89 26.38 3.50
N SER A 238 6.76 25.81 2.67
CA SER A 238 6.69 25.92 1.20
C SER A 238 5.91 24.77 0.56
N TYR A 239 5.70 23.68 1.25
CA TYR A 239 4.94 22.54 0.75
C TYR A 239 3.44 22.70 1.04
N VAL A 240 2.64 22.50 0.01
CA VAL A 240 1.18 22.45 0.13
C VAL A 240 0.75 21.00 -0.13
N PRO A 241 0.16 20.33 0.87
CA PRO A 241 -0.34 18.97 0.66
C PRO A 241 -1.34 18.90 -0.49
N GLU A 242 -1.23 17.87 -1.29
CA GLU A 242 -2.17 17.60 -2.35
C GLU A 242 -3.55 17.24 -1.78
N THR A 243 -4.61 17.72 -2.44
CA THR A 243 -5.99 17.37 -2.12
C THR A 243 -6.57 16.58 -3.28
N PHE A 244 -7.30 15.51 -2.95
CA PHE A 244 -7.95 14.65 -3.93
C PHE A 244 -9.45 14.95 -3.95
N ASN A 245 -10.00 15.05 -5.14
CA ASN A 245 -11.41 15.29 -5.37
C ASN A 245 -12.08 14.00 -5.83
N HIS A 246 -13.26 13.72 -5.30
CA HIS A 246 -14.01 12.51 -5.61
C HIS A 246 -15.41 12.85 -6.11
N ILE A 247 -15.92 12.04 -7.04
CA ILE A 247 -17.31 12.07 -7.48
C ILE A 247 -18.12 11.24 -6.48
N VAL A 248 -18.55 11.89 -5.39
CA VAL A 248 -19.33 11.24 -4.33
C VAL A 248 -20.81 11.54 -4.54
N LYS A 249 -21.67 10.53 -4.42
CA LYS A 249 -23.12 10.66 -4.50
C LYS A 249 -23.69 11.18 -3.18
N ASP A 250 -24.78 11.92 -3.28
CA ASP A 250 -25.52 12.40 -2.10
C ASP A 250 -26.35 11.27 -1.45
N GLU A 251 -26.67 10.21 -2.21
CA GLU A 251 -27.41 9.03 -1.78
C GLU A 251 -26.48 7.80 -1.63
N GLU A 252 -26.87 6.87 -0.78
CA GLU A 252 -26.13 5.63 -0.59
C GLU A 252 -26.15 4.79 -1.87
N ILE A 253 -25.02 4.15 -2.17
CA ILE A 253 -24.90 3.28 -3.34
C ILE A 253 -25.57 1.94 -3.07
N CYS A 254 -26.53 1.61 -3.92
CA CYS A 254 -27.13 0.28 -4.03
C CYS A 254 -26.78 -0.30 -5.41
N MET A 255 -25.64 -0.98 -5.49
CA MET A 255 -25.09 -1.52 -6.73
C MET A 255 -25.41 -3.00 -6.87
N ALA A 256 -25.71 -3.46 -8.08
CA ALA A 256 -25.75 -4.89 -8.38
C ALA A 256 -24.86 -5.20 -9.58
N TRP A 257 -24.04 -6.25 -9.46
CA TRP A 257 -23.35 -6.80 -10.63
C TRP A 257 -24.31 -7.63 -11.48
N HIS A 258 -24.33 -7.34 -12.77
CA HIS A 258 -25.11 -8.09 -13.76
C HIS A 258 -24.16 -8.88 -14.66
N GLN A 259 -24.13 -10.20 -14.50
CA GLN A 259 -23.26 -11.07 -15.31
C GLN A 259 -23.80 -11.18 -16.74
N VAL A 260 -23.18 -10.44 -17.65
CA VAL A 260 -23.46 -10.48 -19.10
C VAL A 260 -22.36 -11.26 -19.79
N THR A 261 -22.71 -12.41 -20.38
CA THR A 261 -21.73 -13.34 -20.99
C THR A 261 -21.71 -13.28 -22.53
N SER A 262 -22.60 -12.53 -23.13
CA SER A 262 -22.68 -12.34 -24.58
C SER A 262 -23.49 -11.08 -24.93
N THR A 263 -23.30 -10.57 -26.14
CA THR A 263 -24.09 -9.42 -26.62
C THR A 263 -25.60 -9.65 -26.51
N ALA A 264 -26.09 -10.88 -26.75
CA ALA A 264 -27.50 -11.20 -26.64
C ALA A 264 -28.03 -11.22 -25.19
N ALA A 265 -27.16 -11.49 -24.21
CA ALA A 265 -27.54 -11.48 -22.81
C ALA A 265 -27.90 -10.07 -22.28
N ASN A 266 -27.49 -9.01 -22.97
CA ASN A 266 -27.92 -7.65 -22.67
C ASN A 266 -29.43 -7.44 -22.70
N ASP A 267 -30.16 -8.24 -23.50
CA ASP A 267 -31.60 -8.08 -23.67
C ASP A 267 -32.42 -8.48 -22.43
N SER A 268 -31.82 -9.17 -21.46
CA SER A 268 -32.47 -9.57 -20.21
C SER A 268 -32.69 -8.43 -19.22
N ILE A 269 -31.93 -7.33 -19.31
CA ILE A 269 -31.88 -6.26 -18.32
C ILE A 269 -33.26 -5.72 -17.91
N ALA A 270 -34.19 -5.58 -18.86
CA ALA A 270 -35.51 -5.08 -18.56
C ALA A 270 -36.32 -6.01 -17.64
N ASN A 271 -36.14 -7.33 -17.78
CA ASN A 271 -36.77 -8.31 -16.90
C ASN A 271 -36.08 -8.37 -15.54
N ASP A 272 -34.74 -8.34 -15.55
CA ASP A 272 -33.93 -8.49 -14.33
C ASP A 272 -34.11 -7.28 -13.40
N LEU A 273 -34.14 -6.05 -13.95
CA LEU A 273 -34.42 -4.84 -13.15
C LEU A 273 -35.86 -4.73 -12.67
N ALA A 274 -36.83 -5.30 -13.39
CA ALA A 274 -38.23 -5.21 -13.00
C ALA A 274 -38.54 -5.89 -11.65
N GLU A 275 -37.73 -6.86 -11.24
CA GLU A 275 -37.86 -7.60 -9.99
C GLU A 275 -37.08 -6.95 -8.82
N THR A 276 -36.37 -5.85 -9.09
CA THR A 276 -35.51 -5.17 -8.09
C THR A 276 -36.20 -3.95 -7.48
N LYS A 277 -35.67 -3.50 -6.31
CA LYS A 277 -36.08 -2.25 -5.66
C LYS A 277 -34.85 -1.57 -5.08
N GLY A 278 -34.77 -0.25 -5.25
CA GLY A 278 -33.73 0.56 -4.62
C GLY A 278 -32.36 0.50 -5.30
N ILE A 279 -32.18 -0.29 -6.36
CA ILE A 279 -30.94 -0.24 -7.14
C ILE A 279 -30.83 1.14 -7.79
N ASN A 280 -29.69 1.82 -7.56
CA ASN A 280 -29.35 3.07 -8.22
C ASN A 280 -28.11 2.94 -9.12
N VAL A 281 -27.35 1.85 -9.01
CA VAL A 281 -26.20 1.54 -9.86
C VAL A 281 -26.26 0.09 -10.32
N ILE A 282 -25.98 -0.16 -11.60
CA ILE A 282 -25.78 -1.51 -12.14
C ILE A 282 -24.40 -1.63 -12.77
N SER A 283 -23.70 -2.74 -12.48
CA SER A 283 -22.36 -3.02 -13.01
C SER A 283 -22.40 -4.26 -13.91
N PRO A 284 -22.60 -4.08 -15.24
CA PRO A 284 -22.57 -5.20 -16.19
C PRO A 284 -21.14 -5.64 -16.48
N THR A 285 -20.89 -6.96 -16.56
CA THR A 285 -19.59 -7.56 -16.87
C THR A 285 -19.26 -7.45 -18.37
N TRP A 286 -18.98 -6.25 -18.85
CA TRP A 286 -18.91 -5.97 -20.29
C TRP A 286 -17.54 -5.97 -20.90
N PHE A 287 -16.55 -5.52 -20.12
CA PHE A 287 -15.19 -5.34 -20.62
C PHE A 287 -14.22 -6.28 -19.93
N TYR A 288 -13.31 -6.84 -20.71
CA TYR A 288 -12.18 -7.56 -20.13
C TYR A 288 -10.92 -7.38 -20.98
N LEU A 289 -9.78 -7.52 -20.33
CA LEU A 289 -8.48 -7.44 -20.96
C LEU A 289 -8.31 -8.56 -21.99
N ASN A 290 -8.08 -8.19 -23.26
CA ASN A 290 -8.17 -9.12 -24.39
C ASN A 290 -6.81 -9.56 -24.96
N ASP A 291 -5.79 -8.71 -24.83
CA ASP A 291 -4.42 -9.03 -25.27
C ASP A 291 -3.36 -8.22 -24.50
N ASN A 292 -2.08 -8.61 -24.69
CA ASN A 292 -0.94 -7.97 -24.04
C ASN A 292 -0.63 -6.54 -24.55
N ASN A 293 -1.34 -6.02 -25.55
CA ASN A 293 -1.23 -4.62 -25.96
C ASN A 293 -2.18 -3.71 -25.17
N GLY A 294 -2.94 -4.26 -24.23
CA GLY A 294 -3.94 -3.52 -23.47
C GLY A 294 -5.24 -3.26 -24.23
N ASN A 295 -5.57 -4.07 -25.25
CA ASN A 295 -6.87 -4.01 -25.89
C ASN A 295 -7.92 -4.69 -25.01
N ILE A 296 -9.16 -4.14 -25.02
CA ILE A 296 -10.29 -4.73 -24.30
C ILE A 296 -11.22 -5.48 -25.25
N HIS A 297 -11.85 -6.54 -24.75
CA HIS A 297 -13.06 -7.08 -25.34
C HIS A 297 -14.26 -6.23 -24.92
N ASP A 298 -15.22 -6.03 -25.81
CA ASP A 298 -16.36 -5.11 -25.62
C ASP A 298 -17.66 -5.78 -26.10
N ILE A 299 -18.56 -6.04 -25.13
CA ILE A 299 -19.93 -6.55 -25.41
C ILE A 299 -21.02 -5.60 -24.91
N ALA A 300 -20.67 -4.34 -24.65
CA ALA A 300 -21.60 -3.33 -24.17
C ALA A 300 -22.72 -3.01 -25.17
N SER A 301 -23.86 -2.58 -24.64
CA SER A 301 -25.08 -2.32 -25.41
C SER A 301 -25.63 -0.91 -25.12
N PRO A 302 -25.74 -0.02 -26.14
CA PRO A 302 -26.37 1.30 -25.97
C PRO A 302 -27.83 1.22 -25.53
N SER A 303 -28.58 0.20 -25.96
CA SER A 303 -29.97 0.01 -25.56
C SER A 303 -30.12 -0.36 -24.09
N TYR A 304 -29.15 -1.12 -23.56
CA TYR A 304 -29.08 -1.44 -22.15
C TYR A 304 -28.90 -0.16 -21.33
N VAL A 305 -27.87 0.67 -21.65
CA VAL A 305 -27.62 1.94 -20.96
C VAL A 305 -28.84 2.85 -21.02
N SER A 306 -29.44 3.04 -22.22
CA SER A 306 -30.64 3.87 -22.38
C SER A 306 -31.81 3.37 -21.53
N TYR A 307 -31.98 2.04 -21.40
CA TYR A 307 -33.00 1.45 -20.55
C TYR A 307 -32.72 1.77 -19.07
N CYS A 308 -31.51 1.52 -18.56
CA CYS A 308 -31.14 1.80 -17.18
C CYS A 308 -31.33 3.28 -16.83
N HIS A 309 -30.87 4.19 -17.67
CA HIS A 309 -31.08 5.63 -17.51
C HIS A 309 -32.57 6.00 -17.47
N SER A 310 -33.41 5.35 -18.27
CA SER A 310 -34.87 5.57 -18.23
C SER A 310 -35.53 5.13 -16.92
N GLN A 311 -34.86 4.26 -16.16
CA GLN A 311 -35.27 3.81 -14.81
C GLN A 311 -34.61 4.60 -13.69
N GLY A 312 -33.72 5.57 -14.00
CA GLY A 312 -32.92 6.32 -13.01
C GLY A 312 -31.77 5.53 -12.42
N VAL A 313 -31.31 4.49 -13.13
CA VAL A 313 -30.19 3.63 -12.69
C VAL A 313 -28.95 3.98 -13.51
N GLU A 314 -27.85 4.27 -12.83
CA GLU A 314 -26.53 4.49 -13.43
C GLU A 314 -25.89 3.18 -13.88
N VAL A 315 -25.04 3.26 -14.91
CA VAL A 315 -24.30 2.11 -15.43
C VAL A 315 -22.80 2.31 -15.19
N TRP A 316 -22.25 1.55 -14.25
CA TRP A 316 -20.82 1.49 -13.97
C TRP A 316 -20.26 0.18 -14.54
N ALA A 317 -19.82 0.22 -15.80
CA ALA A 317 -19.42 -1.00 -16.49
C ALA A 317 -18.18 -1.64 -15.86
N LEU A 318 -18.27 -2.94 -15.59
CA LEU A 318 -17.16 -3.71 -15.04
C LEU A 318 -16.08 -3.96 -16.09
N VAL A 319 -14.83 -3.80 -15.67
CA VAL A 319 -13.62 -4.09 -16.44
C VAL A 319 -12.79 -5.11 -15.68
N SER A 320 -12.64 -6.30 -16.25
CA SER A 320 -11.97 -7.44 -15.63
C SER A 320 -10.69 -7.85 -16.37
N ASN A 321 -9.88 -8.71 -15.75
CA ASN A 321 -8.69 -9.32 -16.35
C ASN A 321 -8.72 -10.85 -16.37
N LEU A 322 -9.84 -11.49 -15.98
CA LEU A 322 -9.89 -12.94 -15.73
C LEU A 322 -10.32 -13.78 -16.93
N GLU A 323 -11.06 -13.22 -17.90
CA GLU A 323 -11.78 -13.99 -18.92
C GLU A 323 -10.86 -14.56 -20.01
N ASN A 324 -9.70 -13.94 -20.25
CA ASN A 324 -8.74 -14.40 -21.24
C ASN A 324 -7.41 -14.85 -20.57
N SER A 325 -7.28 -16.14 -20.34
CA SER A 325 -6.09 -16.74 -19.70
C SER A 325 -4.80 -16.64 -20.55
N ASP A 326 -4.88 -16.26 -21.82
CA ASP A 326 -3.72 -16.07 -22.69
C ASP A 326 -3.07 -14.67 -22.49
N VAL A 327 -3.70 -13.79 -21.71
CA VAL A 327 -3.20 -12.44 -21.43
C VAL A 327 -2.40 -12.42 -20.15
N ASP A 328 -1.22 -11.85 -20.22
CA ASP A 328 -0.39 -11.55 -19.05
C ASP A 328 -0.73 -10.15 -18.51
N SER A 329 -1.59 -10.08 -17.49
CA SER A 329 -1.96 -8.84 -16.83
C SER A 329 -0.74 -8.11 -16.26
N THR A 330 0.28 -8.83 -15.77
CA THR A 330 1.52 -8.24 -15.26
C THR A 330 2.26 -7.51 -16.38
N TYR A 331 2.37 -8.13 -17.56
CA TYR A 331 2.98 -7.48 -18.72
C TYR A 331 2.25 -6.16 -19.07
N VAL A 332 0.93 -6.20 -19.19
CA VAL A 332 0.14 -5.01 -19.54
C VAL A 332 0.32 -3.89 -18.52
N LEU A 333 0.31 -4.22 -17.25
CA LEU A 333 0.43 -3.22 -16.18
C LEU A 333 1.85 -2.63 -16.07
N THR A 334 2.89 -3.43 -16.31
CA THR A 334 4.30 -3.01 -16.18
C THR A 334 4.86 -2.31 -17.43
N HIS A 335 4.16 -2.37 -18.58
CA HIS A 335 4.56 -1.67 -19.80
C HIS A 335 3.65 -0.46 -20.04
N SER A 336 4.19 0.74 -19.90
CA SER A 336 3.42 1.98 -19.95
C SER A 336 2.63 2.16 -21.26
N SER A 337 3.15 1.74 -22.40
CA SER A 337 2.44 1.80 -23.68
C SER A 337 1.17 0.93 -23.69
N ALA A 338 1.24 -0.30 -23.18
CA ALA A 338 0.10 -1.22 -23.08
C ALA A 338 -0.91 -0.72 -22.02
N ARG A 339 -0.43 -0.29 -20.86
CA ARG A 339 -1.25 0.27 -19.78
C ARG A 339 -2.01 1.53 -20.23
N GLN A 340 -1.34 2.46 -20.91
CA GLN A 340 -1.97 3.66 -21.45
C GLN A 340 -2.99 3.33 -22.55
N ASN A 341 -2.73 2.31 -23.39
CA ASN A 341 -3.72 1.85 -24.36
C ASN A 341 -4.96 1.31 -23.66
N LEU A 342 -4.79 0.50 -22.61
CA LEU A 342 -5.90 -0.02 -21.80
C LEU A 342 -6.75 1.12 -21.23
N VAL A 343 -6.13 2.08 -20.55
CA VAL A 343 -6.81 3.26 -20.01
C VAL A 343 -7.57 4.02 -21.11
N ASN A 344 -6.93 4.25 -22.26
CA ASN A 344 -7.57 4.99 -23.35
C ASN A 344 -8.76 4.24 -23.93
N GLN A 345 -8.72 2.91 -24.06
CA GLN A 345 -9.84 2.12 -24.56
C GLN A 345 -11.01 2.07 -23.58
N ILE A 346 -10.74 1.93 -22.27
CA ILE A 346 -11.77 1.99 -21.22
C ILE A 346 -12.52 3.32 -21.31
N ILE A 347 -11.79 4.44 -21.32
CA ILE A 347 -12.42 5.78 -21.39
C ILE A 347 -13.14 6.01 -22.72
N ALA A 348 -12.56 5.57 -23.84
CA ALA A 348 -13.23 5.69 -25.15
C ALA A 348 -14.55 4.90 -25.17
N SER A 349 -14.59 3.71 -24.54
CA SER A 349 -15.81 2.91 -24.42
C SER A 349 -16.81 3.57 -23.47
N ALA A 350 -16.36 4.12 -22.33
CA ALA A 350 -17.23 4.84 -21.40
C ALA A 350 -17.93 6.03 -22.09
N ILE A 351 -17.18 6.83 -22.84
CA ILE A 351 -17.73 7.97 -23.61
C ILE A 351 -18.67 7.48 -24.73
N LYS A 352 -18.25 6.43 -25.47
CA LYS A 352 -19.04 5.86 -26.58
C LYS A 352 -20.41 5.37 -26.16
N TYR A 353 -20.49 4.77 -24.97
CA TYR A 353 -21.73 4.18 -24.45
C TYR A 353 -22.45 5.08 -23.45
N GLU A 354 -21.96 6.29 -23.20
CA GLU A 354 -22.52 7.24 -22.22
C GLU A 354 -22.62 6.62 -20.81
N LEU A 355 -21.54 5.95 -20.35
CA LEU A 355 -21.48 5.32 -19.04
C LEU A 355 -21.31 6.38 -17.95
N ASP A 356 -21.92 6.14 -16.80
CA ASP A 356 -21.81 7.00 -15.60
C ASP A 356 -20.56 6.67 -14.79
N GLY A 357 -20.08 5.42 -14.87
CA GLY A 357 -18.91 4.97 -14.13
C GLY A 357 -18.20 3.77 -14.76
N ILE A 358 -17.04 3.49 -14.22
CA ILE A 358 -16.26 2.27 -14.41
C ILE A 358 -16.12 1.57 -13.07
N ASN A 359 -16.39 0.26 -13.07
CA ASN A 359 -16.11 -0.63 -11.96
C ASN A 359 -14.92 -1.50 -12.33
N LEU A 360 -13.76 -1.22 -11.73
CA LEU A 360 -12.51 -1.92 -12.04
C LEU A 360 -12.38 -3.17 -11.15
N ASP A 361 -12.41 -4.34 -11.78
CA ASP A 361 -12.34 -5.65 -11.13
C ASP A 361 -11.11 -6.44 -11.62
N PHE A 362 -9.93 -6.03 -11.17
CA PHE A 362 -8.67 -6.70 -11.49
C PHE A 362 -8.28 -7.65 -10.36
N GLU A 363 -8.44 -8.93 -10.64
CA GLU A 363 -8.21 -10.00 -9.68
C GLU A 363 -6.99 -10.86 -10.06
N ALA A 364 -6.62 -11.81 -9.17
CA ALA A 364 -5.58 -12.80 -9.38
C ALA A 364 -4.23 -12.22 -9.84
N LEU A 365 -3.90 -11.01 -9.44
CA LEU A 365 -2.60 -10.40 -9.70
C LEU A 365 -1.50 -11.10 -8.90
N ASN A 366 -0.33 -11.28 -9.51
CA ASN A 366 0.74 -12.10 -8.97
C ASN A 366 1.66 -11.34 -7.99
N GLY A 367 1.14 -11.03 -6.80
CA GLY A 367 1.92 -10.60 -5.65
C GLY A 367 2.47 -9.16 -5.71
N PRO A 368 3.37 -8.82 -4.78
CA PRO A 368 3.85 -7.44 -4.60
C PRO A 368 4.57 -6.84 -5.81
N GLU A 369 5.18 -7.69 -6.66
CA GLU A 369 5.95 -7.24 -7.84
C GLU A 369 5.11 -6.47 -8.86
N VAL A 370 3.80 -6.74 -8.91
CA VAL A 370 2.86 -6.04 -9.79
C VAL A 370 2.14 -4.88 -9.08
N GLY A 371 2.24 -4.79 -7.75
CA GLY A 371 1.46 -3.85 -6.94
C GLY A 371 1.67 -2.40 -7.33
N ASP A 372 2.91 -1.96 -7.50
CA ASP A 372 3.21 -0.58 -7.91
C ASP A 372 2.69 -0.26 -9.32
N ALA A 373 2.76 -1.23 -10.24
CA ALA A 373 2.23 -1.08 -11.59
C ALA A 373 0.69 -1.03 -11.60
N TYR A 374 0.05 -1.84 -10.76
CA TYR A 374 -1.40 -1.83 -10.60
C TYR A 374 -1.90 -0.51 -10.01
N ILE A 375 -1.27 -0.03 -8.94
CA ILE A 375 -1.69 1.25 -8.37
C ILE A 375 -1.41 2.43 -9.32
N GLN A 376 -0.35 2.34 -10.12
CA GLN A 376 -0.10 3.31 -11.18
C GLN A 376 -1.20 3.27 -12.26
N PHE A 377 -1.70 2.09 -12.62
CA PHE A 377 -2.85 1.95 -13.52
C PHE A 377 -4.11 2.60 -12.94
N VAL A 378 -4.40 2.36 -11.66
CA VAL A 378 -5.55 2.99 -10.97
C VAL A 378 -5.43 4.52 -11.00
N ARG A 379 -4.24 5.08 -10.73
CA ARG A 379 -3.97 6.52 -10.81
C ARG A 379 -4.24 7.08 -12.22
N GLU A 380 -3.71 6.43 -13.24
CA GLU A 380 -3.88 6.86 -14.64
C GLU A 380 -5.35 6.79 -15.09
N LEU A 381 -6.07 5.74 -14.69
CA LEU A 381 -7.49 5.56 -14.99
C LEU A 381 -8.34 6.62 -14.27
N SER A 382 -8.07 6.83 -12.97
CA SER A 382 -8.78 7.83 -12.14
C SER A 382 -8.68 9.24 -12.73
N ILE A 383 -7.47 9.69 -13.09
CA ILE A 383 -7.27 11.00 -13.72
C ILE A 383 -8.13 11.13 -14.99
N LYS A 384 -8.21 10.08 -15.79
CA LYS A 384 -9.04 10.09 -17.01
C LYS A 384 -10.53 10.07 -16.71
N CYS A 385 -10.95 9.27 -15.73
CA CYS A 385 -12.34 9.22 -15.26
C CYS A 385 -12.78 10.60 -14.74
N GLY A 386 -12.05 11.17 -13.79
CA GLY A 386 -12.37 12.48 -13.20
C GLY A 386 -12.42 13.60 -14.24
N ASN A 387 -11.48 13.63 -15.20
CA ASN A 387 -11.45 14.61 -16.28
C ASN A 387 -12.63 14.48 -17.26
N ASN A 388 -13.37 13.38 -17.25
CA ASN A 388 -14.55 13.13 -18.09
C ASN A 388 -15.85 13.04 -17.27
N GLY A 389 -15.82 13.25 -15.96
CA GLY A 389 -16.99 13.14 -15.08
C GLY A 389 -17.54 11.72 -14.94
N ILE A 390 -16.66 10.71 -15.05
CA ILE A 390 -16.96 9.28 -14.95
C ILE A 390 -16.54 8.81 -13.56
N THR A 391 -17.45 8.21 -12.80
CA THR A 391 -17.16 7.62 -11.49
C THR A 391 -16.23 6.42 -11.63
N LEU A 392 -15.23 6.31 -10.75
CA LEU A 392 -14.35 5.13 -10.65
C LEU A 392 -14.59 4.40 -9.33
N SER A 393 -15.06 3.16 -9.40
CA SER A 393 -15.05 2.21 -8.29
C SER A 393 -14.02 1.11 -8.54
N VAL A 394 -13.36 0.63 -7.49
CA VAL A 394 -12.32 -0.41 -7.60
C VAL A 394 -12.66 -1.56 -6.67
N ASP A 395 -12.84 -2.75 -7.24
CA ASP A 395 -13.13 -3.96 -6.48
C ASP A 395 -11.86 -4.53 -5.84
N ASN A 396 -11.99 -4.97 -4.60
CA ASN A 396 -10.89 -5.48 -3.81
C ASN A 396 -11.29 -6.72 -3.03
N TYR A 397 -10.39 -7.68 -2.98
CA TYR A 397 -10.44 -8.72 -1.94
C TYR A 397 -10.44 -8.10 -0.54
N VAL A 398 -10.94 -8.82 0.43
CA VAL A 398 -10.80 -8.43 1.84
C VAL A 398 -9.33 -8.23 2.21
N PRO A 399 -9.02 -7.30 3.12
CA PRO A 399 -7.65 -7.05 3.56
C PRO A 399 -7.03 -8.31 4.21
N THR A 400 -5.89 -8.72 3.70
CA THR A 400 -5.03 -9.77 4.26
C THR A 400 -3.58 -9.43 3.93
N ALA A 401 -2.61 -10.07 4.57
CA ALA A 401 -1.20 -9.92 4.22
C ALA A 401 -0.89 -10.26 2.74
N TYR A 402 -1.69 -11.13 2.12
CA TYR A 402 -1.53 -11.52 0.71
C TYR A 402 -2.12 -10.50 -0.28
N THR A 403 -3.05 -9.65 0.18
CA THR A 403 -3.75 -8.65 -0.66
C THR A 403 -3.34 -7.21 -0.32
N GLU A 404 -2.33 -7.02 0.54
CA GLU A 404 -1.85 -5.71 0.97
C GLU A 404 -1.28 -4.89 -0.20
N PHE A 405 -0.67 -5.57 -1.18
CA PHE A 405 -0.08 -4.94 -2.36
C PHE A 405 -1.10 -4.22 -3.28
N TYR A 406 -2.40 -4.50 -3.14
CA TYR A 406 -3.44 -3.71 -3.82
C TYR A 406 -3.48 -2.26 -3.33
N ASN A 407 -2.88 -1.96 -2.18
CA ASN A 407 -2.70 -0.60 -1.64
C ASN A 407 -4.00 0.21 -1.61
N ARG A 408 -5.00 -0.28 -0.90
CA ARG A 408 -6.34 0.34 -0.78
C ARG A 408 -6.30 1.77 -0.28
N LYS A 409 -5.29 2.10 0.55
CA LYS A 409 -5.08 3.45 1.04
C LYS A 409 -4.77 4.43 -0.10
N GLU A 410 -3.93 4.02 -1.05
CA GLU A 410 -3.63 4.86 -2.21
C GLU A 410 -4.77 4.83 -3.23
N GLN A 411 -5.48 3.69 -3.37
CA GLN A 411 -6.72 3.66 -4.16
C GLN A 411 -7.73 4.70 -3.66
N ALA A 412 -7.91 4.83 -2.34
CA ALA A 412 -8.82 5.81 -1.75
C ALA A 412 -8.45 7.28 -2.02
N ASN A 413 -7.19 7.57 -2.37
CA ASN A 413 -6.81 8.90 -2.83
C ASN A 413 -7.29 9.17 -4.26
N PHE A 414 -7.37 8.16 -5.11
CA PHE A 414 -7.63 8.32 -6.54
C PHE A 414 -9.01 7.84 -6.98
N ALA A 415 -9.47 6.70 -6.51
CA ALA A 415 -10.80 6.19 -6.84
C ALA A 415 -11.90 6.90 -6.02
N ASP A 416 -13.09 7.02 -6.59
CA ASP A 416 -14.24 7.59 -5.90
C ASP A 416 -14.77 6.62 -4.85
N TYR A 417 -14.76 5.31 -5.17
CA TYR A 417 -15.19 4.25 -4.27
C TYR A 417 -14.24 3.06 -4.29
N VAL A 418 -14.12 2.42 -3.14
CA VAL A 418 -13.43 1.14 -2.94
C VAL A 418 -14.46 0.11 -2.54
N VAL A 419 -14.69 -0.87 -3.42
CA VAL A 419 -15.60 -1.98 -3.14
C VAL A 419 -14.82 -3.09 -2.46
N VAL A 420 -15.33 -3.61 -1.35
CA VAL A 420 -14.75 -4.76 -0.64
C VAL A 420 -15.63 -5.97 -0.89
N MET A 421 -15.10 -6.95 -1.62
CA MET A 421 -15.79 -8.20 -1.90
C MET A 421 -15.88 -9.05 -0.62
N GLY A 422 -16.92 -8.80 0.20
CA GLY A 422 -17.18 -9.47 1.46
C GLY A 422 -17.77 -10.88 1.27
N TYR A 423 -17.18 -11.67 0.37
CA TYR A 423 -17.58 -13.03 0.05
C TYR A 423 -16.39 -13.88 -0.40
N ASP A 424 -16.63 -15.17 -0.66
CA ASP A 424 -15.61 -16.20 -0.90
C ASP A 424 -14.67 -16.43 0.29
N GLU A 425 -15.17 -16.28 1.54
CA GLU A 425 -14.48 -16.74 2.75
C GLU A 425 -14.10 -18.22 2.61
N HIS A 426 -15.08 -19.05 2.18
CA HIS A 426 -14.88 -20.42 1.75
C HIS A 426 -15.26 -20.57 0.27
N TYR A 427 -14.34 -21.12 -0.52
CA TYR A 427 -14.44 -21.21 -1.98
C TYR A 427 -14.14 -22.65 -2.46
N ALA A 428 -14.38 -22.93 -3.74
CA ALA A 428 -14.10 -24.26 -4.30
C ALA A 428 -12.62 -24.65 -4.10
N GLY A 429 -12.38 -25.74 -3.34
CA GLY A 429 -11.04 -26.20 -2.98
C GLY A 429 -10.61 -25.86 -1.53
N SER A 430 -11.40 -25.07 -0.80
CA SER A 430 -11.23 -24.89 0.65
C SER A 430 -11.97 -25.95 1.46
N ASN A 431 -11.80 -25.95 2.79
CA ASN A 431 -12.72 -26.63 3.71
C ASN A 431 -14.15 -26.12 3.52
N SER A 432 -15.15 -26.92 3.93
CA SER A 432 -16.53 -26.47 3.93
C SER A 432 -16.76 -25.32 4.91
N GLY A 433 -17.58 -24.35 4.54
CA GLY A 433 -17.89 -23.20 5.37
C GLY A 433 -18.84 -22.22 4.70
N SER A 434 -19.14 -21.14 5.42
CA SER A 434 -19.89 -20.01 4.89
C SER A 434 -19.10 -19.28 3.80
N VAL A 435 -19.75 -18.78 2.79
CA VAL A 435 -19.13 -17.89 1.78
C VAL A 435 -18.91 -16.47 2.34
N ALA A 436 -19.64 -16.08 3.39
CA ALA A 436 -19.60 -14.73 3.96
C ALA A 436 -20.13 -14.71 5.40
N SER A 437 -19.41 -15.33 6.34
CA SER A 437 -19.83 -15.30 7.73
C SER A 437 -19.80 -13.89 8.30
N LEU A 438 -20.72 -13.57 9.21
CA LEU A 438 -20.85 -12.23 9.78
C LEU A 438 -19.57 -11.77 10.49
N ASN A 439 -18.90 -12.67 11.21
CA ASN A 439 -17.66 -12.36 11.91
C ASN A 439 -16.55 -11.97 10.93
N TRP A 440 -16.39 -12.75 9.87
CA TRP A 440 -15.37 -12.51 8.86
C TRP A 440 -15.63 -11.21 8.08
N VAL A 441 -16.88 -10.97 7.67
CA VAL A 441 -17.26 -9.70 6.98
C VAL A 441 -17.08 -8.50 7.92
N THR A 442 -17.41 -8.65 9.22
CA THR A 442 -17.20 -7.57 10.20
C THR A 442 -15.71 -7.22 10.34
N GLN A 443 -14.85 -8.23 10.39
CA GLN A 443 -13.40 -8.01 10.42
C GLN A 443 -12.91 -7.35 9.12
N ALA A 444 -13.38 -7.83 7.96
CA ALA A 444 -13.02 -7.25 6.67
C ALA A 444 -13.38 -5.76 6.56
N VAL A 445 -14.55 -5.36 7.05
CA VAL A 445 -14.96 -3.95 7.11
C VAL A 445 -14.06 -3.16 8.06
N SER A 446 -13.79 -3.71 9.25
CA SER A 446 -12.91 -3.06 10.24
C SER A 446 -11.50 -2.81 9.68
N ASP A 447 -10.90 -3.81 9.03
CA ASP A 447 -9.56 -3.71 8.47
C ASP A 447 -9.51 -2.76 7.26
N THR A 448 -10.62 -2.69 6.51
CA THR A 448 -10.72 -1.73 5.39
C THR A 448 -10.84 -0.29 5.89
N LEU A 449 -11.56 -0.06 6.97
CA LEU A 449 -11.71 1.28 7.59
C LEU A 449 -10.39 1.85 8.12
N GLU A 450 -9.38 1.01 8.37
CA GLU A 450 -8.03 1.46 8.70
C GLU A 450 -7.30 2.09 7.50
N GLN A 451 -7.73 1.78 6.28
CA GLN A 451 -7.09 2.17 5.03
C GLN A 451 -7.91 3.17 4.20
N VAL A 452 -9.23 3.07 4.26
CA VAL A 452 -10.18 3.78 3.38
C VAL A 452 -11.22 4.54 4.20
N PRO A 453 -11.54 5.80 3.88
CA PRO A 453 -12.64 6.53 4.51
C PRO A 453 -13.99 5.81 4.34
N ALA A 454 -14.81 5.78 5.40
CA ALA A 454 -16.08 5.04 5.39
C ALA A 454 -17.02 5.44 4.23
N ASN A 455 -17.09 6.72 3.92
CA ASN A 455 -17.92 7.26 2.82
C ASN A 455 -17.40 6.95 1.41
N GLN A 456 -16.32 6.20 1.27
CA GLN A 456 -15.82 5.66 0.00
C GLN A 456 -15.91 4.13 -0.07
N ILE A 457 -16.31 3.44 1.02
CA ILE A 457 -16.38 1.98 1.07
C ILE A 457 -17.77 1.51 0.64
N ILE A 458 -17.82 0.64 -0.36
CA ILE A 458 -19.00 -0.14 -0.74
C ILE A 458 -18.77 -1.59 -0.30
N LEU A 459 -19.69 -2.15 0.51
CA LEU A 459 -19.58 -3.54 0.94
C LEU A 459 -20.24 -4.49 -0.08
N GLY A 460 -19.44 -5.33 -0.72
CA GLY A 460 -19.90 -6.40 -1.60
C GLY A 460 -20.46 -7.58 -0.79
N MET A 461 -21.66 -8.01 -1.12
CA MET A 461 -22.38 -9.11 -0.47
C MET A 461 -22.79 -10.16 -1.50
N PRO A 462 -22.79 -11.47 -1.14
CA PRO A 462 -23.22 -12.52 -2.04
C PRO A 462 -24.74 -12.68 -2.04
N PHE A 463 -25.32 -12.95 -3.20
CA PHE A 463 -26.65 -13.55 -3.36
C PHE A 463 -26.58 -15.05 -3.66
N TYR A 464 -25.42 -15.67 -3.48
CA TYR A 464 -25.16 -17.08 -3.65
C TYR A 464 -24.58 -17.69 -2.37
N THR A 465 -24.72 -19.00 -2.28
CA THR A 465 -24.01 -19.82 -1.30
C THR A 465 -23.45 -21.06 -1.97
N ARG A 466 -22.71 -21.87 -1.20
CA ARG A 466 -22.17 -23.15 -1.65
C ARG A 466 -22.82 -24.29 -0.90
N VAL A 467 -23.35 -25.25 -1.64
CA VAL A 467 -23.69 -26.59 -1.10
C VAL A 467 -22.43 -27.43 -1.19
N TRP A 468 -21.90 -27.82 -0.05
CA TRP A 468 -20.71 -28.61 0.12
C TRP A 468 -21.06 -30.09 0.10
N GLU A 469 -20.29 -30.90 -0.60
CA GLU A 469 -20.37 -32.35 -0.62
C GLU A 469 -19.06 -32.93 -0.10
N LEU A 470 -19.13 -33.67 0.98
CA LEU A 470 -18.01 -34.32 1.66
C LEU A 470 -18.10 -35.83 1.44
N THR A 471 -17.17 -36.36 0.63
CA THR A 471 -17.08 -37.79 0.36
C THR A 471 -15.95 -38.38 1.21
N PRO A 472 -16.25 -39.36 2.14
CA PRO A 472 -15.25 -39.98 2.99
C PRO A 472 -14.12 -40.61 2.14
N LEU A 473 -12.86 -40.37 2.52
CA LEU A 473 -11.68 -40.98 1.89
C LEU A 473 -11.44 -42.43 2.32
N SER A 474 -12.04 -42.88 3.43
CA SER A 474 -11.99 -44.27 3.91
C SER A 474 -13.31 -44.68 4.60
N GLU A 475 -13.53 -45.99 4.79
CA GLU A 475 -14.73 -46.51 5.49
C GLU A 475 -14.70 -46.23 7.01
N ASP A 476 -13.54 -45.92 7.59
CA ASP A 476 -13.31 -45.71 9.03
C ASP A 476 -13.20 -44.22 9.40
N VAL A 477 -13.89 -43.32 8.69
CA VAL A 477 -13.89 -41.88 9.03
C VAL A 477 -14.70 -41.68 10.32
N GLU A 478 -14.03 -41.30 11.40
CA GLU A 478 -14.68 -40.76 12.59
C GLU A 478 -15.28 -39.38 12.29
N GLU A 479 -16.41 -39.06 12.96
CA GLU A 479 -17.05 -37.75 12.80
C GLU A 479 -16.07 -36.63 13.20
N VAL A 480 -15.64 -35.81 12.21
CA VAL A 480 -14.69 -34.73 12.45
C VAL A 480 -15.41 -33.56 13.08
N THR A 481 -15.04 -33.23 14.29
CA THR A 481 -15.58 -32.10 15.04
C THR A 481 -14.80 -30.81 14.80
N ASP A 482 -13.65 -30.90 14.09
CA ASP A 482 -12.76 -29.75 13.83
C ASP A 482 -12.57 -29.53 12.31
N SER A 483 -12.92 -28.34 11.82
CA SER A 483 -12.89 -28.00 10.40
C SER A 483 -11.48 -27.99 9.79
N GLU A 484 -10.42 -27.87 10.61
CA GLU A 484 -9.03 -27.84 10.13
C GLU A 484 -8.57 -29.19 9.55
N ASP A 485 -9.22 -30.31 9.93
CA ASP A 485 -8.86 -31.66 9.46
C ASP A 485 -9.79 -32.21 8.35
N GLU A 486 -10.78 -31.44 7.88
CA GLU A 486 -11.80 -31.93 6.96
C GLU A 486 -11.21 -32.46 5.64
N LEU A 487 -10.29 -31.70 5.02
CA LEU A 487 -9.60 -32.11 3.77
C LEU A 487 -8.71 -33.34 3.94
N SER A 488 -8.32 -33.72 5.15
CA SER A 488 -7.55 -34.93 5.40
C SER A 488 -8.40 -36.20 5.41
N GLN A 489 -9.71 -36.08 5.64
CA GLN A 489 -10.63 -37.19 5.82
C GLN A 489 -11.72 -37.27 4.74
N TYR A 490 -11.98 -36.17 4.07
CA TYR A 490 -12.99 -36.09 3.01
C TYR A 490 -12.41 -35.49 1.73
N GLU A 491 -12.88 -35.97 0.60
CA GLU A 491 -12.85 -35.22 -0.64
C GLU A 491 -13.96 -34.19 -0.57
N VAL A 492 -13.59 -32.89 -0.51
CA VAL A 492 -14.53 -31.78 -0.38
C VAL A 492 -14.75 -31.15 -1.73
N THR A 493 -15.99 -31.14 -2.20
CA THR A 493 -16.42 -30.45 -3.41
C THR A 493 -17.57 -29.51 -3.10
N SER A 494 -17.83 -28.53 -3.96
CA SER A 494 -18.96 -27.61 -3.75
C SER A 494 -19.58 -27.16 -5.05
N THR A 495 -20.87 -26.82 -4.97
CA THR A 495 -21.63 -26.20 -6.07
C THR A 495 -22.24 -24.90 -5.57
N ALA A 496 -22.03 -23.81 -6.32
CA ALA A 496 -22.65 -22.52 -6.02
C ALA A 496 -24.11 -22.49 -6.47
N TYR A 497 -24.98 -21.96 -5.61
CA TYR A 497 -26.42 -21.80 -5.86
C TYR A 497 -26.87 -20.41 -5.40
N GLY A 498 -27.73 -19.77 -6.18
CA GLY A 498 -28.46 -18.57 -5.72
C GLY A 498 -29.45 -18.93 -4.60
N MET A 499 -29.92 -17.92 -3.88
CA MET A 499 -30.71 -18.06 -2.63
C MET A 499 -31.87 -19.06 -2.75
N THR A 500 -32.75 -18.88 -3.73
CA THR A 500 -33.91 -19.75 -3.94
C THR A 500 -33.51 -21.19 -4.26
N SER A 501 -32.49 -21.37 -5.10
CA SER A 501 -32.02 -22.68 -5.52
C SER A 501 -31.38 -23.45 -4.36
N ALA A 502 -30.57 -22.78 -3.53
CA ALA A 502 -29.98 -23.38 -2.34
C ALA A 502 -31.04 -23.87 -1.34
N LEU A 503 -32.03 -23.04 -1.05
CA LEU A 503 -33.15 -23.39 -0.18
C LEU A 503 -33.93 -24.60 -0.73
N ASN A 504 -34.17 -24.68 -2.04
CA ASN A 504 -34.81 -25.81 -2.68
C ASN A 504 -34.03 -27.12 -2.54
N VAL A 505 -32.68 -27.06 -2.61
CA VAL A 505 -31.82 -28.22 -2.33
C VAL A 505 -32.00 -28.70 -0.91
N VAL A 506 -31.99 -27.84 0.09
CA VAL A 506 -32.19 -28.17 1.51
C VAL A 506 -33.58 -28.82 1.72
N ASN A 507 -34.64 -28.19 1.19
CA ASN A 507 -36.02 -28.69 1.35
C ASN A 507 -36.23 -30.04 0.67
N THR A 508 -35.65 -30.27 -0.52
CA THR A 508 -35.75 -31.52 -1.26
C THR A 508 -35.12 -32.70 -0.49
N ASN A 509 -34.06 -32.41 0.24
CA ASN A 509 -33.39 -33.42 1.08
C ASN A 509 -33.98 -33.54 2.49
N GLY A 510 -34.98 -32.74 2.85
CA GLY A 510 -35.63 -32.76 4.17
C GLY A 510 -34.69 -32.38 5.31
N ALA A 511 -33.66 -31.62 5.04
CA ALA A 511 -32.70 -31.19 6.05
C ALA A 511 -33.32 -30.17 7.03
N VAL A 512 -32.91 -30.21 8.27
CA VAL A 512 -33.36 -29.29 9.31
C VAL A 512 -32.50 -28.03 9.24
N ILE A 513 -33.16 -26.89 9.14
CA ILE A 513 -32.48 -25.59 9.15
C ILE A 513 -32.36 -25.10 10.60
N THR A 514 -31.18 -24.70 11.00
CA THR A 514 -30.86 -24.12 12.32
C THR A 514 -30.08 -22.82 12.14
N TRP A 515 -30.23 -21.89 13.08
CA TRP A 515 -29.46 -20.65 13.04
C TRP A 515 -28.05 -20.87 13.59
N ASP A 516 -27.04 -20.53 12.83
CA ASP A 516 -25.64 -20.45 13.23
C ASP A 516 -25.33 -19.02 13.70
N GLU A 517 -25.23 -18.85 15.02
CA GLU A 517 -24.96 -17.52 15.62
C GLU A 517 -23.58 -16.95 15.23
N THR A 518 -22.60 -17.81 14.98
CA THR A 518 -21.24 -17.41 14.64
C THR A 518 -21.17 -16.92 13.20
N ALA A 519 -21.75 -17.66 12.29
CA ALA A 519 -21.84 -17.25 10.88
C ALA A 519 -22.89 -16.15 10.65
N GLY A 520 -23.86 -15.99 11.57
CA GLY A 520 -25.00 -15.10 11.36
C GLY A 520 -25.89 -15.55 10.22
N GLN A 521 -26.05 -16.87 10.02
CA GLN A 521 -26.71 -17.48 8.88
C GLN A 521 -27.56 -18.70 9.29
N ASN A 522 -28.52 -19.03 8.46
CA ASN A 522 -29.21 -20.32 8.55
C ASN A 522 -28.31 -21.43 8.00
N TYR A 523 -28.14 -22.51 8.78
CA TYR A 523 -27.31 -23.65 8.44
C TYR A 523 -28.18 -24.92 8.31
N ALA A 524 -27.81 -25.76 7.35
CA ALA A 524 -28.39 -27.10 7.22
C ALA A 524 -27.33 -28.12 6.82
N GLU A 525 -27.51 -29.35 7.33
CA GLU A 525 -26.70 -30.49 6.92
C GLU A 525 -27.57 -31.74 6.76
N TRP A 526 -27.14 -32.67 5.90
CA TRP A 526 -27.79 -33.96 5.68
C TRP A 526 -26.81 -34.97 5.13
N SER A 527 -27.12 -36.25 5.36
CA SER A 527 -26.37 -37.35 4.76
C SER A 527 -27.20 -38.01 3.65
N SER A 528 -26.58 -38.30 2.53
CA SER A 528 -27.18 -39.02 1.42
C SER A 528 -26.13 -39.85 0.67
N ASN A 529 -26.43 -41.12 0.36
CA ASN A 529 -25.55 -42.02 -0.38
C ASN A 529 -24.12 -42.13 0.19
N GLY A 530 -23.97 -42.13 1.51
CA GLY A 530 -22.67 -42.24 2.19
C GLY A 530 -21.83 -40.95 2.14
N LYS A 531 -22.40 -39.82 1.74
CA LYS A 531 -21.77 -38.49 1.74
C LYS A 531 -22.47 -37.59 2.73
N LEU A 532 -21.73 -36.64 3.27
CA LEU A 532 -22.23 -35.55 4.09
C LEU A 532 -22.36 -34.27 3.24
N TYR A 533 -23.44 -33.56 3.42
CA TYR A 533 -23.71 -32.28 2.77
C TYR A 533 -23.89 -31.20 3.81
N LYS A 534 -23.33 -30.03 3.55
CA LYS A 534 -23.43 -28.83 4.41
C LYS A 534 -23.76 -27.61 3.58
N VAL A 535 -24.50 -26.67 4.16
CA VAL A 535 -24.76 -25.38 3.54
C VAL A 535 -25.04 -24.30 4.60
N TRP A 536 -24.43 -23.15 4.46
CA TRP A 536 -24.80 -21.91 5.14
C TRP A 536 -25.60 -21.07 4.15
N LEU A 537 -26.90 -20.92 4.39
CA LEU A 537 -27.80 -20.28 3.44
C LEU A 537 -27.59 -18.77 3.41
N GLU A 538 -27.55 -18.21 2.19
CA GLU A 538 -27.80 -16.79 1.99
C GLU A 538 -29.30 -16.57 1.86
N ASP A 539 -29.83 -15.70 2.71
CA ASP A 539 -31.23 -15.33 2.77
C ASP A 539 -31.41 -13.91 3.33
N THR A 540 -32.65 -13.49 3.50
CA THR A 540 -32.93 -12.15 4.04
C THR A 540 -32.44 -11.93 5.46
N ALA A 541 -32.34 -13.00 6.29
CA ALA A 541 -31.86 -12.87 7.67
C ALA A 541 -30.33 -12.65 7.74
N SER A 542 -29.58 -13.40 6.94
CA SER A 542 -28.12 -13.19 6.83
C SER A 542 -27.77 -11.85 6.19
N LEU A 543 -28.51 -11.49 5.14
CA LEU A 543 -28.33 -10.21 4.43
C LEU A 543 -28.61 -9.02 5.38
N GLU A 544 -29.69 -9.08 6.17
CA GLU A 544 -30.04 -8.01 7.11
C GLU A 544 -28.92 -7.75 8.12
N LYS A 545 -28.21 -8.78 8.60
CA LYS A 545 -27.07 -8.63 9.50
C LYS A 545 -25.93 -7.83 8.88
N ARG A 546 -25.63 -8.10 7.61
CA ARG A 546 -24.56 -7.37 6.89
C ARG A 546 -24.99 -5.97 6.47
N LEU A 547 -26.25 -5.74 6.13
CA LEU A 547 -26.78 -4.41 5.89
C LEU A 547 -26.75 -3.53 7.14
N GLN A 548 -27.02 -4.11 8.34
CA GLN A 548 -26.83 -3.41 9.62
C GLN A 548 -25.37 -2.97 9.83
N LEU A 549 -24.39 -3.72 9.31
CA LEU A 549 -22.99 -3.34 9.36
C LEU A 549 -22.70 -2.14 8.44
N VAL A 550 -23.30 -2.09 7.24
CA VAL A 550 -23.19 -0.93 6.33
C VAL A 550 -23.67 0.35 7.03
N ASP A 551 -24.88 0.32 7.58
CA ASP A 551 -25.49 1.45 8.29
C ASP A 551 -24.67 1.87 9.53
N SER A 552 -24.35 0.91 10.40
CA SER A 552 -23.63 1.21 11.65
C SER A 552 -22.19 1.69 11.44
N SER A 553 -21.56 1.36 10.32
CA SER A 553 -20.22 1.80 9.94
C SER A 553 -20.23 3.06 9.07
N ASN A 554 -21.38 3.59 8.70
CA ASN A 554 -21.57 4.72 7.79
C ASN A 554 -20.82 4.54 6.46
N LEU A 555 -20.92 3.35 5.88
CA LEU A 555 -20.30 3.05 4.59
C LEU A 555 -21.01 3.81 3.46
N ALA A 556 -20.35 3.93 2.30
CA ALA A 556 -20.94 4.55 1.11
C ALA A 556 -22.15 3.79 0.54
N GLY A 557 -22.27 2.49 0.87
CA GLY A 557 -23.36 1.66 0.43
C GLY A 557 -23.02 0.18 0.35
N ALA A 558 -23.80 -0.56 -0.44
CA ALA A 558 -23.58 -1.98 -0.66
C ALA A 558 -23.64 -2.35 -2.14
N SER A 559 -23.02 -3.47 -2.49
CA SER A 559 -23.09 -4.11 -3.80
C SER A 559 -23.38 -5.60 -3.67
N PHE A 560 -23.97 -6.19 -4.70
CA PHE A 560 -24.52 -7.55 -4.62
C PHE A 560 -24.07 -8.42 -5.79
N TRP A 561 -23.39 -9.54 -5.48
CA TRP A 561 -22.99 -10.54 -6.45
C TRP A 561 -23.94 -11.75 -6.39
N LYS A 562 -24.82 -11.96 -7.32
CA LYS A 562 -25.12 -11.16 -8.51
C LYS A 562 -26.62 -11.10 -8.74
N LEU A 563 -27.04 -10.14 -9.54
CA LEU A 563 -28.41 -9.99 -9.98
C LEU A 563 -28.94 -11.29 -10.61
N GLY A 564 -30.16 -11.71 -10.25
CA GLY A 564 -30.81 -12.96 -10.66
C GLY A 564 -30.51 -14.17 -9.73
N PHE A 565 -29.71 -13.97 -8.66
CA PHE A 565 -29.44 -14.98 -7.62
C PHE A 565 -30.24 -14.75 -6.34
N GLU A 566 -30.83 -13.59 -6.17
CA GLU A 566 -31.67 -13.22 -5.04
C GLU A 566 -33.00 -13.97 -5.03
N ASN A 567 -33.68 -13.91 -3.90
CA ASN A 567 -35.08 -14.31 -3.78
C ASN A 567 -35.99 -13.07 -3.84
N SER A 568 -37.30 -13.29 -3.96
CA SER A 568 -38.30 -12.23 -4.14
C SER A 568 -38.39 -11.23 -2.97
N GLU A 569 -37.91 -11.58 -1.78
CA GLU A 569 -37.99 -10.77 -0.54
C GLU A 569 -36.71 -9.96 -0.29
N THR A 570 -35.64 -10.24 -1.04
CA THR A 570 -34.31 -9.65 -0.85
C THR A 570 -34.35 -8.14 -0.90
N TRP A 571 -34.93 -7.56 -1.94
CA TRP A 571 -34.96 -6.12 -2.16
C TRP A 571 -35.81 -5.37 -1.15
N ASP A 572 -36.87 -6.00 -0.61
CA ASP A 572 -37.65 -5.44 0.50
C ASP A 572 -36.84 -5.36 1.81
N THR A 573 -35.78 -6.16 1.92
CA THR A 573 -34.82 -6.07 3.04
C THR A 573 -33.77 -5.00 2.76
N VAL A 574 -33.22 -4.94 1.54
CA VAL A 574 -32.19 -3.96 1.15
C VAL A 574 -32.66 -2.53 1.37
N ILE A 575 -33.86 -2.18 0.85
CA ILE A 575 -34.41 -0.82 0.93
C ILE A 575 -34.74 -0.32 2.36
N LYS A 576 -34.60 -1.16 3.39
CA LYS A 576 -34.72 -0.73 4.80
C LYS A 576 -33.45 -0.05 5.31
N TYR A 577 -32.31 -0.33 4.69
CA TYR A 577 -30.99 0.06 5.14
C TYR A 577 -30.26 0.97 4.15
N ILE A 578 -30.59 0.87 2.85
CA ILE A 578 -30.01 1.68 1.79
C ILE A 578 -31.13 2.43 1.10
N ASN A 579 -31.11 3.78 1.20
CA ASN A 579 -32.16 4.68 0.69
C ASN A 579 -31.58 5.74 -0.25
#